data_8cf80bd9c703ff4588d461bbaca92150
#
_entry.id   8cf80bd9c703ff4588d461bbaca92150
#
_cell.length_a   1.000
_cell.length_b   1.000
_cell.length_c   1.000
_cell.angle_alpha   90.00
_cell.angle_beta   90.00
_cell.angle_gamma   90.00
#
_symmetry.space_group_name_H-M   'P 1'
#
loop_
_entity.id
_entity.type
_entity.pdbx_description
1 polymer ?
#
loop_
_entity_poly.entity_id
_entity_poly.type
_entity_poly.pdbx_seq_one_letter_code
_entity_poly.pdbx_strand_id
1 'polypeptide(L)'
;MRFGNLIPALWACVVLSGCGGGDPVTAVDGSEGPLVIYPDYKEVTIPSNIAPLNFRYAMENVRKAKTTFTLGGKSVTIRGDEVEWRLGAWKKFLEGAEGQTIAVTAEAVVEGKPLTDRWFIHVSEDPMDGWLTYRLIEPSYQMYNEVSIRERCVETFEETVLCDHRVTDNACMNCHVHGQSRGDYSLYYIRGPQGGSILNQGGRLRKLSLKTDDMLSATVYGELHPDGRFGVFSTNIILPSFHTLAGMRMEVFDTASDLTVADFENNRMINVPHVARPDVWETFPCFSADGRSVYYCAADTAKVPEDVMNARYDLLRADFDPETGLIGEQVDTVWSARTNNGSVCHPKVSPDGRWLMFTVADYGTFPLFHPECTLYLADLLTGEIRPMDEIKGNKSDSYHSWSSNSRWFVFASKRGDGQYGKPYFCHLDADGRTTKPFVLPQKSSRFYLYNLKSFNVPDLGNASTGLTVKDARRMFEAESELFQ
;
A
#
# COMPACT_ATOMS: atom_id res chain seq x y z
N MET A 1 -65.74 -30.45 -33.58
CA MET A 1 -64.80 -31.32 -34.27
C MET A 1 -63.44 -31.28 -33.50
N ARG A 2 -63.08 -32.45 -33.08
CA ARG A 2 -61.80 -32.71 -32.36
C ARG A 2 -60.63 -32.53 -33.28
N PHE A 3 -59.51 -32.03 -32.81
CA PHE A 3 -58.16 -32.60 -33.01
C PHE A 3 -57.23 -32.05 -31.95
N GLY A 4 -56.80 -32.95 -31.07
CA GLY A 4 -55.75 -32.75 -30.13
C GLY A 4 -54.40 -33.01 -30.77
N ASN A 5 -53.39 -32.30 -30.36
CA ASN A 5 -52.00 -32.67 -30.59
C ASN A 5 -51.23 -32.70 -29.25
N LEU A 6 -50.88 -33.91 -28.85
CA LEU A 6 -49.91 -34.22 -27.83
C LEU A 6 -48.51 -33.80 -28.29
N ILE A 7 -47.84 -33.04 -27.46
CA ILE A 7 -46.39 -32.83 -27.55
C ILE A 7 -45.73 -33.66 -26.46
N PRO A 8 -44.77 -34.54 -26.73
CA PRO A 8 -44.10 -35.31 -25.71
C PRO A 8 -43.04 -34.41 -25.00
N ALA A 9 -43.10 -34.42 -23.69
CA ALA A 9 -42.09 -33.80 -22.84
C ALA A 9 -40.76 -34.59 -22.96
N LEU A 10 -39.74 -34.00 -23.56
CA LEU A 10 -38.37 -34.46 -23.43
C LEU A 10 -37.84 -34.06 -22.08
N TRP A 11 -37.62 -35.03 -21.23
CA TRP A 11 -36.81 -34.90 -20.03
C TRP A 11 -35.34 -34.87 -20.44
N ALA A 12 -34.73 -33.68 -20.42
CA ALA A 12 -33.27 -33.56 -20.47
C ALA A 12 -32.72 -33.79 -19.06
N CYS A 13 -32.11 -34.94 -18.85
CA CYS A 13 -31.22 -35.15 -17.70
C CYS A 13 -30.02 -34.24 -17.82
N VAL A 14 -30.00 -33.14 -17.05
CA VAL A 14 -28.78 -32.36 -16.82
C VAL A 14 -27.94 -33.16 -15.82
N VAL A 15 -26.93 -33.85 -16.32
CA VAL A 15 -25.86 -34.40 -15.51
C VAL A 15 -25.02 -33.21 -15.02
N LEU A 16 -25.21 -32.82 -13.77
CA LEU A 16 -24.31 -31.92 -13.08
C LEU A 16 -22.99 -32.66 -12.81
N SER A 17 -22.07 -32.59 -13.76
CA SER A 17 -20.68 -32.92 -13.52
C SER A 17 -20.12 -31.84 -12.60
N GLY A 18 -20.03 -32.16 -11.33
CA GLY A 18 -19.29 -31.35 -10.36
C GLY A 18 -17.81 -31.34 -10.73
N CYS A 19 -17.36 -30.32 -11.44
CA CYS A 19 -15.94 -30.03 -11.57
C CYS A 19 -15.45 -29.42 -10.25
N GLY A 20 -15.09 -30.25 -9.32
CA GLY A 20 -14.17 -29.92 -8.25
C GLY A 20 -12.74 -29.91 -8.79
N GLY A 21 -12.40 -28.90 -9.53
CA GLY A 21 -11.05 -28.58 -9.95
C GLY A 21 -10.80 -27.13 -9.53
N GLY A 22 -10.38 -26.92 -8.28
CA GLY A 22 -9.68 -25.70 -7.94
C GLY A 22 -8.40 -25.73 -8.74
N ASP A 23 -8.23 -24.80 -9.68
CA ASP A 23 -6.94 -24.59 -10.33
C ASP A 23 -5.88 -24.44 -9.23
N PRO A 24 -4.75 -25.17 -9.33
CA PRO A 24 -3.65 -24.97 -8.41
C PRO A 24 -3.29 -23.47 -8.50
N VAL A 25 -3.17 -22.82 -7.34
CA VAL A 25 -2.58 -21.47 -7.25
C VAL A 25 -1.31 -21.55 -8.08
N THR A 26 -1.34 -21.01 -9.28
CA THR A 26 -0.17 -20.95 -10.15
C THR A 26 0.90 -20.25 -9.36
N ALA A 27 2.02 -20.92 -9.15
CA ALA A 27 3.18 -20.37 -8.46
C ALA A 27 3.51 -19.04 -9.11
N VAL A 28 3.26 -17.98 -8.36
CA VAL A 28 3.52 -16.63 -8.81
C VAL A 28 4.93 -16.30 -8.43
N ASP A 29 5.67 -15.93 -9.43
CA ASP A 29 7.03 -15.41 -9.41
C ASP A 29 8.12 -16.40 -8.94
N GLY A 30 8.77 -17.02 -9.93
CA GLY A 30 10.20 -17.22 -10.00
C GLY A 30 10.90 -17.90 -8.82
N SER A 31 10.24 -18.79 -8.06
CA SER A 31 10.99 -19.61 -7.11
C SER A 31 11.91 -20.55 -7.88
N GLU A 32 13.14 -20.15 -8.09
CA GLU A 32 14.17 -21.04 -8.62
C GLU A 32 14.33 -22.25 -7.68
N GLY A 33 14.44 -23.44 -8.26
CA GLY A 33 14.62 -24.69 -7.52
C GLY A 33 13.41 -25.61 -7.57
N PRO A 34 13.61 -26.89 -7.21
CA PRO A 34 12.61 -27.94 -7.38
C PRO A 34 11.46 -27.91 -6.35
N LEU A 35 11.61 -27.15 -5.25
CA LEU A 35 10.59 -27.07 -4.20
C LEU A 35 9.95 -25.68 -4.21
N VAL A 36 8.69 -25.57 -4.57
CA VAL A 36 7.91 -24.32 -4.56
C VAL A 36 7.41 -24.06 -3.14
N ILE A 37 7.63 -22.83 -2.64
CA ILE A 37 7.11 -22.37 -1.35
C ILE A 37 6.16 -21.19 -1.50
N TYR A 38 5.23 -21.02 -0.56
CA TYR A 38 4.31 -19.88 -0.51
C TYR A 38 4.06 -19.43 0.94
N PRO A 39 4.20 -18.12 1.26
CA PRO A 39 4.78 -17.08 0.39
C PRO A 39 6.20 -17.39 -0.05
N ASP A 40 6.64 -16.77 -1.17
CA ASP A 40 8.00 -16.95 -1.69
C ASP A 40 8.99 -16.06 -0.92
N TYR A 41 9.76 -16.69 -0.04
CA TYR A 41 10.84 -16.07 0.75
C TYR A 41 12.23 -16.57 0.33
N LYS A 42 12.38 -17.08 -0.89
CA LYS A 42 13.70 -17.43 -1.43
C LYS A 42 14.42 -16.19 -1.94
N GLU A 43 15.73 -16.12 -1.71
CA GLU A 43 16.62 -15.05 -2.20
C GLU A 43 16.14 -13.64 -1.82
N VAL A 44 15.54 -13.48 -0.64
CA VAL A 44 15.06 -12.18 -0.14
C VAL A 44 16.06 -11.56 0.83
N THR A 45 16.08 -10.23 0.89
CA THR A 45 16.74 -9.48 1.95
C THR A 45 15.71 -9.07 2.99
N ILE A 46 16.00 -9.31 4.26
CA ILE A 46 15.11 -8.99 5.39
C ILE A 46 15.84 -8.09 6.39
N PRO A 47 15.11 -7.25 7.16
CA PRO A 47 15.69 -6.59 8.34
C PRO A 47 15.82 -7.62 9.48
N SER A 48 16.77 -7.38 10.40
CA SER A 48 16.95 -8.25 11.58
C SER A 48 15.77 -8.22 12.54
N ASN A 49 14.98 -7.15 12.50
CA ASN A 49 13.82 -6.91 13.34
C ASN A 49 12.47 -7.25 12.67
N ILE A 50 12.37 -8.35 11.95
CA ILE A 50 11.14 -8.81 11.30
C ILE A 50 10.54 -10.04 12.00
N ALA A 51 9.23 -10.19 11.94
CA ALA A 51 8.53 -11.40 12.35
C ALA A 51 8.94 -12.62 11.51
N PRO A 52 8.77 -13.86 12.04
CA PRO A 52 9.14 -15.07 11.34
C PRO A 52 8.57 -15.19 9.93
N LEU A 53 9.42 -15.57 8.98
CA LEU A 53 9.06 -15.89 7.60
C LEU A 53 8.40 -17.27 7.53
N ASN A 54 7.14 -17.35 7.94
CA ASN A 54 6.38 -18.58 7.90
C ASN A 54 5.86 -18.85 6.48
N PHE A 55 6.08 -20.06 5.98
CA PHE A 55 5.68 -20.47 4.64
C PHE A 55 5.23 -21.93 4.63
N ARG A 56 4.65 -22.35 3.51
CA ARG A 56 4.33 -23.75 3.23
C ARG A 56 4.89 -24.17 1.88
N TYR A 57 5.05 -25.46 1.68
CA TYR A 57 5.32 -25.99 0.35
C TYR A 57 4.03 -25.90 -0.48
N ALA A 58 4.10 -25.21 -1.61
CA ALA A 58 2.98 -24.99 -2.52
C ALA A 58 2.93 -26.04 -3.64
N MET A 59 3.04 -27.30 -3.26
CA MET A 59 3.03 -28.44 -4.16
C MET A 59 2.10 -29.50 -3.60
N GLU A 60 1.54 -30.33 -4.48
CA GLU A 60 0.70 -31.46 -4.07
C GLU A 60 1.55 -32.64 -3.54
N ASN A 61 0.96 -33.41 -2.65
CA ASN A 61 1.55 -34.65 -2.15
C ASN A 61 2.96 -34.53 -1.54
N VAL A 62 3.27 -33.37 -0.92
CA VAL A 62 4.51 -33.19 -0.18
C VAL A 62 4.49 -34.05 1.09
N ARG A 63 5.53 -34.86 1.28
CA ARG A 63 5.69 -35.74 2.44
C ARG A 63 7.11 -35.68 2.96
N LYS A 64 7.29 -35.98 4.23
CA LYS A 64 8.61 -36.07 4.91
C LYS A 64 9.44 -34.80 4.74
N ALA A 65 8.77 -33.65 4.62
CA ALA A 65 9.46 -32.35 4.45
C ALA A 65 10.27 -32.01 5.70
N LYS A 66 11.46 -31.46 5.45
CA LYS A 66 12.41 -31.05 6.48
C LYS A 66 13.14 -29.80 5.95
N THR A 67 12.99 -28.69 6.64
CA THR A 67 13.66 -27.43 6.30
C THR A 67 14.66 -27.07 7.38
N THR A 68 15.91 -26.88 7.01
CA THR A 68 17.00 -26.53 7.93
C THR A 68 17.52 -25.13 7.58
N PHE A 69 17.52 -24.25 8.57
CA PHE A 69 18.05 -22.89 8.52
C PHE A 69 19.41 -22.88 9.25
N THR A 70 20.43 -22.33 8.63
CA THR A 70 21.78 -22.22 9.19
C THR A 70 22.28 -20.80 9.13
N LEU A 71 22.78 -20.25 10.24
CA LEU A 71 23.28 -18.88 10.37
C LEU A 71 24.40 -18.84 11.41
N GLY A 72 25.60 -18.45 11.05
CA GLY A 72 26.70 -18.20 11.99
C GLY A 72 26.97 -19.37 12.96
N GLY A 73 26.90 -20.61 12.49
CA GLY A 73 27.07 -21.80 13.32
C GLY A 73 25.80 -22.24 14.09
N LYS A 74 24.73 -21.43 14.13
CA LYS A 74 23.41 -21.83 14.64
C LYS A 74 22.69 -22.64 13.57
N SER A 75 21.94 -23.68 13.95
CA SER A 75 21.10 -24.44 13.01
C SER A 75 19.78 -24.81 13.66
N VAL A 76 18.68 -24.60 12.91
CA VAL A 76 17.32 -24.95 13.33
C VAL A 76 16.65 -25.73 12.21
N THR A 77 16.01 -26.86 12.58
CA THR A 77 15.29 -27.71 11.64
C THR A 77 13.81 -27.75 12.00
N ILE A 78 12.95 -27.45 11.03
CA ILE A 78 11.49 -27.57 11.11
C ILE A 78 11.05 -28.71 10.20
N ARG A 79 10.13 -29.56 10.69
CA ARG A 79 9.61 -30.72 9.96
C ARG A 79 8.13 -30.53 9.66
N GLY A 80 7.72 -30.95 8.49
CA GLY A 80 6.36 -30.80 7.96
C GLY A 80 6.32 -29.95 6.68
N ASP A 81 5.17 -29.94 6.03
CA ASP A 81 4.90 -29.16 4.83
C ASP A 81 4.59 -27.68 5.13
N GLU A 82 4.36 -27.36 6.40
CA GLU A 82 4.22 -25.99 6.92
C GLU A 82 5.44 -25.65 7.79
N VAL A 83 6.13 -24.58 7.40
CA VAL A 83 7.31 -24.09 8.12
C VAL A 83 6.88 -22.89 8.94
N GLU A 84 6.64 -23.11 10.22
CA GLU A 84 6.20 -22.09 11.16
C GLU A 84 7.15 -22.03 12.37
N TRP A 85 7.71 -20.85 12.58
CA TRP A 85 8.61 -20.58 13.69
C TRP A 85 7.84 -20.13 14.93
N ARG A 86 8.35 -20.49 16.09
CA ARG A 86 7.98 -19.82 17.33
C ARG A 86 8.69 -18.47 17.38
N LEU A 87 7.96 -17.39 17.65
CA LEU A 87 8.48 -16.02 17.65
C LEU A 87 9.78 -15.86 18.46
N GLY A 88 9.82 -16.39 19.69
CA GLY A 88 11.02 -16.28 20.53
C GLY A 88 12.22 -17.07 19.99
N ALA A 89 11.98 -18.21 19.31
CA ALA A 89 13.04 -18.97 18.67
C ALA A 89 13.61 -18.25 17.44
N TRP A 90 12.74 -17.59 16.65
CA TRP A 90 13.14 -16.78 15.52
C TRP A 90 13.96 -15.56 15.95
N LYS A 91 13.49 -14.78 16.95
CA LYS A 91 14.24 -13.64 17.48
C LYS A 91 15.63 -14.06 17.99
N LYS A 92 15.71 -15.17 18.73
CA LYS A 92 17.01 -15.71 19.19
C LYS A 92 17.89 -16.18 18.03
N PHE A 93 17.30 -16.71 16.96
CA PHE A 93 18.05 -17.16 15.78
C PHE A 93 18.66 -15.97 15.04
N LEU A 94 17.92 -14.84 14.90
CA LEU A 94 18.38 -13.61 14.25
C LEU A 94 19.27 -12.72 15.13
N GLU A 95 19.45 -13.02 16.41
CA GLU A 95 20.30 -12.20 17.31
C GLU A 95 21.72 -12.14 16.78
N GLY A 96 22.19 -10.92 16.42
CA GLY A 96 23.49 -10.63 15.83
C GLY A 96 23.62 -11.14 14.38
N ALA A 97 22.52 -11.17 13.64
CA ALA A 97 22.48 -11.65 12.24
C ALA A 97 22.72 -10.56 11.20
N GLU A 98 22.82 -9.29 11.60
CA GLU A 98 22.99 -8.15 10.71
C GLU A 98 24.19 -8.38 9.77
N GLY A 99 24.00 -8.16 8.47
CA GLY A 99 25.01 -8.37 7.44
C GLY A 99 25.29 -9.84 7.12
N GLN A 100 24.64 -10.80 7.78
CA GLN A 100 24.86 -12.21 7.55
C GLN A 100 23.80 -12.82 6.60
N THR A 101 24.11 -14.04 6.14
CA THR A 101 23.23 -14.79 5.24
C THR A 101 22.76 -16.09 5.90
N ILE A 102 21.47 -16.31 5.92
CA ILE A 102 20.83 -17.55 6.34
C ILE A 102 20.84 -18.51 5.15
N ALA A 103 21.53 -19.63 5.27
CA ALA A 103 21.44 -20.74 4.30
C ALA A 103 20.26 -21.64 4.67
N VAL A 104 19.36 -21.85 3.73
CA VAL A 104 18.20 -22.75 3.89
C VAL A 104 18.39 -23.97 3.02
N THR A 105 18.27 -25.16 3.63
CA THR A 105 18.26 -26.45 2.93
C THR A 105 16.92 -27.13 3.20
N ALA A 106 16.23 -27.48 2.14
CA ALA A 106 14.93 -28.16 2.19
C ALA A 106 15.01 -29.54 1.53
N GLU A 107 14.49 -30.53 2.18
CA GLU A 107 14.38 -31.90 1.70
C GLU A 107 12.92 -32.35 1.81
N ALA A 108 12.35 -32.89 0.75
CA ALA A 108 10.98 -33.41 0.75
C ALA A 108 10.80 -34.56 -0.22
N VAL A 109 9.77 -35.34 -0.02
CA VAL A 109 9.30 -36.34 -0.99
C VAL A 109 8.04 -35.78 -1.66
N VAL A 110 8.10 -35.54 -2.94
CA VAL A 110 6.98 -35.02 -3.74
C VAL A 110 6.63 -36.04 -4.81
N GLU A 111 5.37 -36.48 -4.83
CA GLU A 111 4.91 -37.55 -5.75
C GLU A 111 5.79 -38.82 -5.69
N GLY A 112 6.30 -39.14 -4.49
CA GLY A 112 7.15 -40.32 -4.29
C GLY A 112 8.63 -40.11 -4.65
N LYS A 113 9.03 -38.97 -5.18
CA LYS A 113 10.42 -38.64 -5.55
C LYS A 113 11.08 -37.77 -4.46
N PRO A 114 12.28 -38.11 -4.00
CA PRO A 114 13.02 -37.23 -3.10
C PRO A 114 13.54 -36.00 -3.87
N LEU A 115 13.28 -34.84 -3.33
CA LEU A 115 13.77 -33.55 -3.84
C LEU A 115 14.56 -32.84 -2.75
N THR A 116 15.58 -32.11 -3.16
CA THR A 116 16.39 -31.24 -2.29
C THR A 116 16.50 -29.89 -2.96
N ASP A 117 16.34 -28.83 -2.17
CA ASP A 117 16.47 -27.47 -2.63
C ASP A 117 17.30 -26.64 -1.65
N ARG A 118 17.90 -25.56 -2.13
CA ARG A 118 18.73 -24.66 -1.34
C ARG A 118 18.53 -23.24 -1.81
N TRP A 119 18.40 -22.31 -0.85
CA TRP A 119 18.31 -20.88 -1.11
C TRP A 119 18.91 -20.10 0.05
N PHE A 120 18.99 -18.78 -0.12
CA PHE A 120 19.53 -17.87 0.85
C PHE A 120 18.50 -16.82 1.26
N ILE A 121 18.64 -16.31 2.49
CA ILE A 121 17.94 -15.16 3.01
C ILE A 121 19.02 -14.25 3.59
N HIS A 122 19.12 -13.03 3.05
CA HIS A 122 20.11 -12.05 3.48
C HIS A 122 19.53 -11.19 4.60
N VAL A 123 20.28 -10.97 5.66
CA VAL A 123 19.87 -10.09 6.76
C VAL A 123 20.59 -8.76 6.59
N SER A 124 19.85 -7.69 6.34
CA SER A 124 20.39 -6.35 6.17
C SER A 124 21.04 -5.82 7.44
N GLU A 125 22.03 -4.96 7.31
CA GLU A 125 22.57 -4.15 8.40
C GLU A 125 21.60 -3.00 8.79
N ASP A 126 20.71 -2.62 7.85
CA ASP A 126 19.72 -1.56 8.05
C ASP A 126 18.48 -2.12 8.76
N PRO A 127 18.11 -1.64 9.95
CA PRO A 127 16.83 -1.99 10.57
C PRO A 127 15.68 -1.34 9.80
N MET A 128 14.48 -1.91 9.87
CA MET A 128 13.26 -1.32 9.34
C MET A 128 12.43 -0.75 10.49
N ASP A 129 11.60 0.25 10.21
CA ASP A 129 10.63 0.76 11.17
C ASP A 129 9.70 -0.35 11.67
N GLY A 130 9.42 -0.34 12.98
CA GLY A 130 8.76 -1.44 13.68
C GLY A 130 7.25 -1.51 13.50
N TRP A 131 6.63 -0.51 12.87
CA TRP A 131 5.17 -0.40 12.77
C TRP A 131 4.72 -0.20 11.33
N LEU A 132 3.57 -0.79 11.01
CA LEU A 132 2.91 -0.68 9.71
C LEU A 132 1.44 -0.38 9.93
N THR A 133 1.00 0.79 9.50
CA THR A 133 -0.42 1.15 9.45
C THR A 133 -0.96 0.85 8.05
N TYR A 134 -2.17 0.33 7.96
CA TYR A 134 -2.84 0.07 6.69
C TYR A 134 -4.36 0.08 6.83
N ARG A 135 -5.04 0.34 5.73
CA ARG A 135 -6.46 0.13 5.61
C ARG A 135 -6.73 -1.28 5.11
N LEU A 136 -7.46 -2.07 5.90
CA LEU A 136 -7.93 -3.39 5.49
C LEU A 136 -9.35 -3.27 4.96
N ILE A 137 -9.54 -3.65 3.68
CA ILE A 137 -10.78 -3.44 2.93
C ILE A 137 -11.11 -4.66 2.07
N GLU A 138 -12.39 -4.93 1.89
CA GLU A 138 -12.88 -5.91 0.93
C GLU A 138 -12.55 -5.51 -0.51
N PRO A 139 -12.49 -6.46 -1.45
CA PRO A 139 -12.34 -6.14 -2.86
C PRO A 139 -13.47 -5.22 -3.32
N SER A 140 -13.15 -4.30 -4.19
CA SER A 140 -14.06 -3.23 -4.59
C SER A 140 -15.23 -3.69 -5.47
N TYR A 141 -15.21 -4.90 -6.00
CA TYR A 141 -16.37 -5.52 -6.65
C TYR A 141 -17.41 -6.03 -5.62
N GLN A 142 -17.00 -6.12 -4.37
CA GLN A 142 -17.91 -6.31 -3.24
C GLN A 142 -18.48 -4.98 -2.76
N MET A 143 -19.22 -4.48 -2.29
CA MET A 143 -19.51 -3.15 -1.72
C MET A 143 -18.74 -2.98 -0.41
N TYR A 144 -18.37 -1.78 -0.07
CA TYR A 144 -17.62 -1.50 1.17
C TYR A 144 -18.47 -1.79 2.42
N ASN A 145 -18.56 -3.04 2.82
CA ASN A 145 -19.30 -3.41 4.03
C ASN A 145 -18.41 -3.35 5.28
N GLU A 146 -17.14 -3.67 5.12
CA GLU A 146 -16.19 -3.72 6.23
C GLU A 146 -14.88 -3.01 5.85
N VAL A 147 -14.61 -1.91 6.52
CA VAL A 147 -13.35 -1.16 6.41
C VAL A 147 -12.78 -0.97 7.80
N SER A 148 -11.49 -1.16 7.94
CA SER A 148 -10.77 -0.85 9.18
C SER A 148 -9.39 -0.29 8.90
N ILE A 149 -8.93 0.66 9.73
CA ILE A 149 -7.53 1.06 9.80
C ILE A 149 -6.91 0.27 10.94
N ARG A 150 -5.77 -0.35 10.64
CA ARG A 150 -5.05 -1.23 11.55
C ARG A 150 -3.59 -0.84 11.62
N GLU A 151 -3.00 -1.12 12.76
CA GLU A 151 -1.58 -1.02 12.99
C GLU A 151 -1.01 -2.39 13.33
N ARG A 152 0.09 -2.74 12.69
CA ARG A 152 0.79 -3.99 12.86
C ARG A 152 2.21 -3.77 13.36
N CYS A 153 2.59 -4.44 14.45
CA CYS A 153 4.00 -4.57 14.80
C CYS A 153 4.68 -5.54 13.83
N VAL A 154 5.64 -5.08 13.02
CA VAL A 154 6.31 -5.91 12.02
C VAL A 154 7.27 -6.93 12.62
N GLU A 155 7.73 -6.69 13.87
CA GLU A 155 8.62 -7.60 14.60
C GLU A 155 7.91 -8.79 15.25
N THR A 156 6.57 -8.70 15.31
CA THR A 156 5.71 -9.71 15.91
C THR A 156 4.51 -9.98 15.00
N PHE A 157 3.50 -10.67 15.53
CA PHE A 157 2.22 -10.84 14.82
C PHE A 157 1.10 -10.02 15.46
N GLU A 158 1.44 -9.08 16.33
CA GLU A 158 0.47 -8.24 17.02
C GLU A 158 -0.12 -7.21 16.05
N GLU A 159 -1.43 -7.14 16.02
CA GLU A 159 -2.19 -6.22 15.19
C GLU A 159 -3.27 -5.55 16.05
N THR A 160 -3.35 -4.24 15.96
CA THR A 160 -4.33 -3.42 16.67
C THR A 160 -5.26 -2.77 15.66
N VAL A 161 -6.57 -2.83 15.92
CA VAL A 161 -7.57 -2.05 15.18
C VAL A 161 -7.55 -0.64 15.76
N LEU A 162 -7.23 0.34 14.92
CA LEU A 162 -7.23 1.76 15.30
C LEU A 162 -8.63 2.34 15.14
N CYS A 163 -9.29 2.04 14.04
CA CYS A 163 -10.65 2.47 13.74
C CYS A 163 -11.33 1.46 12.82
N ASP A 164 -12.64 1.27 12.94
CA ASP A 164 -13.42 0.43 12.05
C ASP A 164 -14.79 1.08 11.72
N HIS A 165 -15.47 0.55 10.72
CA HIS A 165 -16.76 1.06 10.22
C HIS A 165 -17.85 1.16 11.32
N ARG A 166 -17.79 0.35 12.36
CA ARG A 166 -18.75 0.36 13.48
C ARG A 166 -18.56 1.57 14.40
N VAL A 167 -17.35 2.09 14.46
CA VAL A 167 -17.01 3.29 15.26
C VAL A 167 -17.50 4.55 14.58
N THR A 168 -17.57 4.55 13.25
CA THR A 168 -17.87 5.70 12.42
C THR A 168 -19.29 5.67 11.82
N ASP A 169 -20.20 4.88 12.38
CA ASP A 169 -21.58 4.70 11.89
C ASP A 169 -21.63 4.33 10.39
N ASN A 170 -20.73 3.43 9.98
CA ASN A 170 -20.50 3.01 8.61
C ASN A 170 -20.00 4.13 7.66
N ALA A 171 -19.52 5.25 8.20
CA ALA A 171 -18.82 6.24 7.38
C ALA A 171 -17.49 5.69 6.89
N CYS A 172 -17.14 6.06 5.66
CA CYS A 172 -15.88 5.63 5.06
C CYS A 172 -14.69 6.30 5.75
N MET A 173 -13.72 5.49 6.18
CA MET A 173 -12.41 5.92 6.66
C MET A 173 -11.43 5.75 5.52
N ASN A 174 -11.23 6.77 4.72
CA ASN A 174 -10.62 6.55 3.43
C ASN A 174 -9.11 6.71 3.42
N CYS A 175 -8.55 7.65 4.18
CA CYS A 175 -7.14 7.99 4.08
C CYS A 175 -6.51 8.09 5.47
N HIS A 176 -5.28 7.66 5.57
CA HIS A 176 -4.38 7.96 6.66
C HIS A 176 -3.02 8.32 6.07
N VAL A 177 -2.23 9.06 6.80
CA VAL A 177 -0.86 9.41 6.44
C VAL A 177 -0.03 9.60 7.69
N HIS A 178 1.20 9.09 7.67
CA HIS A 178 2.22 9.39 8.67
C HIS A 178 3.10 10.54 8.19
N GLY A 179 3.28 11.56 9.01
CA GLY A 179 4.26 12.61 8.74
C GLY A 179 5.67 12.11 9.00
N GLN A 180 6.53 12.12 7.99
CA GLN A 180 7.95 11.71 8.08
C GLN A 180 8.15 10.30 8.68
N SER A 181 7.34 9.34 8.26
CA SER A 181 7.37 7.95 8.77
C SER A 181 7.21 7.85 10.30
N ARG A 182 6.45 8.77 10.91
CA ARG A 182 6.19 8.80 12.35
C ARG A 182 4.75 8.43 12.65
N GLY A 183 4.50 7.27 13.26
CA GLY A 183 3.16 6.84 13.65
C GLY A 183 2.50 7.77 14.66
N ASP A 184 3.28 8.37 15.57
CA ASP A 184 2.80 9.36 16.56
C ASP A 184 2.53 10.75 15.96
N TYR A 185 2.86 10.97 14.69
CA TYR A 185 2.51 12.14 13.90
C TYR A 185 1.74 11.70 12.67
N SER A 186 0.42 11.64 12.77
CA SER A 186 -0.43 11.02 11.75
C SER A 186 -1.78 11.71 11.64
N LEU A 187 -2.42 11.54 10.49
CA LEU A 187 -3.75 12.07 10.22
C LEU A 187 -4.65 10.98 9.65
N TYR A 188 -5.91 10.95 10.10
CA TYR A 188 -6.93 10.00 9.66
C TYR A 188 -8.17 10.76 9.22
N TYR A 189 -8.63 10.51 8.00
CA TYR A 189 -9.80 11.17 7.45
C TYR A 189 -11.04 10.26 7.49
N ILE A 190 -12.12 10.76 8.08
CA ILE A 190 -13.43 10.10 8.18
C ILE A 190 -14.44 10.93 7.39
N ARG A 191 -15.16 10.30 6.47
CA ARG A 191 -16.22 10.94 5.66
C ARG A 191 -17.55 11.01 6.41
N GLY A 192 -18.48 11.78 5.87
CA GLY A 192 -19.86 11.86 6.33
C GLY A 192 -20.15 13.09 7.18
N PRO A 193 -21.42 13.26 7.60
CA PRO A 193 -21.87 14.47 8.31
C PRO A 193 -21.16 14.72 9.65
N GLN A 194 -20.78 13.65 10.34
CA GLN A 194 -19.98 13.71 11.58
C GLN A 194 -18.48 13.44 11.31
N GLY A 195 -18.09 13.45 10.05
CA GLY A 195 -16.71 13.22 9.64
C GLY A 195 -15.76 14.33 10.07
N GLY A 196 -14.54 14.24 9.57
CA GLY A 196 -13.46 15.19 9.83
C GLY A 196 -12.12 14.49 9.79
N SER A 197 -11.05 15.27 9.97
CA SER A 197 -9.69 14.76 10.06
C SER A 197 -9.26 14.65 11.52
N ILE A 198 -8.80 13.48 11.93
CA ILE A 198 -8.22 13.27 13.27
C ILE A 198 -6.71 13.42 13.12
N LEU A 199 -6.18 14.52 13.64
CA LEU A 199 -4.75 14.77 13.70
C LEU A 199 -4.19 14.25 15.03
N ASN A 200 -3.17 13.40 14.97
CA ASN A 200 -2.39 12.91 16.10
C ASN A 200 -1.01 13.59 16.08
N GLN A 201 -0.67 14.32 17.14
CA GLN A 201 0.63 14.93 17.32
C GLN A 201 1.18 14.53 18.68
N GLY A 202 1.98 13.46 18.73
CA GLY A 202 2.56 12.94 19.96
C GLY A 202 1.53 12.49 21.00
N GLY A 203 0.41 11.91 20.57
CA GLY A 203 -0.71 11.48 21.42
C GLY A 203 -1.74 12.57 21.73
N ARG A 204 -1.51 13.82 21.31
CA ARG A 204 -2.53 14.87 21.33
C ARG A 204 -3.42 14.71 20.11
N LEU A 205 -4.68 14.36 20.33
CA LEU A 205 -5.67 14.17 19.26
C LEU A 205 -6.53 15.43 19.11
N ARG A 206 -6.70 15.86 17.86
CA ARG A 206 -7.59 16.96 17.45
C ARG A 206 -8.48 16.47 16.34
N LYS A 207 -9.76 16.82 16.37
CA LYS A 207 -10.68 16.61 15.26
C LYS A 207 -10.84 17.92 14.49
N LEU A 208 -10.47 17.91 13.23
CA LEU A 208 -10.37 19.10 12.40
C LEU A 208 -11.42 19.05 11.30
N SER A 209 -12.07 20.18 11.02
CA SER A 209 -12.88 20.40 9.83
C SER A 209 -12.04 21.15 8.81
N LEU A 210 -11.31 20.41 7.97
CA LEU A 210 -10.44 20.95 6.93
C LEU A 210 -11.25 21.26 5.67
N LYS A 211 -12.20 22.20 5.79
CA LYS A 211 -13.06 22.66 4.71
C LYS A 211 -13.56 24.08 4.99
N THR A 212 -13.48 24.94 3.97
CA THR A 212 -14.10 26.26 3.91
C THR A 212 -15.12 26.32 2.77
N ASP A 213 -15.94 27.38 2.73
CA ASP A 213 -17.02 27.51 1.73
C ASP A 213 -16.52 27.70 0.30
N ASP A 214 -15.29 28.17 0.13
CA ASP A 214 -14.62 28.41 -1.16
C ASP A 214 -13.86 27.20 -1.71
N MET A 215 -13.80 26.09 -0.95
CA MET A 215 -13.14 24.86 -1.38
C MET A 215 -14.11 23.91 -2.11
N LEU A 216 -13.61 23.17 -3.10
CA LEU A 216 -14.36 22.15 -3.85
C LEU A 216 -15.00 21.10 -2.93
N SER A 217 -14.21 20.57 -2.02
CA SER A 217 -14.63 19.53 -1.06
C SER A 217 -13.80 19.62 0.22
N ALA A 218 -14.09 18.79 1.20
CA ALA A 218 -13.13 18.54 2.28
C ALA A 218 -11.85 17.90 1.71
N THR A 219 -10.73 18.08 2.41
CA THR A 219 -9.42 17.53 2.05
C THR A 219 -9.45 16.00 1.98
N VAL A 220 -8.74 15.41 1.02
CA VAL A 220 -8.74 13.95 0.78
C VAL A 220 -7.34 13.37 0.86
N TYR A 221 -6.50 13.63 -0.14
CA TYR A 221 -5.12 13.14 -0.21
C TYR A 221 -4.18 14.22 0.28
N GLY A 222 -3.12 13.85 0.98
CA GLY A 222 -2.18 14.85 1.46
C GLY A 222 -1.00 14.29 2.22
N GLU A 223 -0.18 15.21 2.69
CA GLU A 223 1.03 14.96 3.47
C GLU A 223 1.13 15.98 4.61
N LEU A 224 1.78 15.57 5.70
CA LEU A 224 2.06 16.41 6.85
C LEU A 224 3.46 17.02 6.76
N HIS A 225 3.57 18.32 6.99
CA HIS A 225 4.85 19.02 6.94
C HIS A 225 5.80 18.56 8.03
N PRO A 226 7.12 18.47 7.78
CA PRO A 226 8.10 17.95 8.76
C PRO A 226 8.11 18.66 10.11
N ASP A 227 7.82 19.97 10.16
CA ASP A 227 7.79 20.74 11.41
C ASP A 227 6.52 20.56 12.25
N GLY A 228 5.47 19.95 11.65
CA GLY A 228 4.21 19.70 12.35
C GLY A 228 3.19 20.81 12.29
N ARG A 229 3.51 21.98 11.69
CA ARG A 229 2.60 23.13 11.62
C ARG A 229 1.63 23.03 10.44
N PHE A 230 2.10 22.58 9.27
CA PHE A 230 1.30 22.56 8.06
C PHE A 230 0.94 21.15 7.61
N GLY A 231 -0.10 21.08 6.77
CA GLY A 231 -0.39 19.95 5.93
C GLY A 231 -0.78 20.44 4.55
N VAL A 232 -0.31 19.78 3.49
CA VAL A 232 -0.74 20.03 2.12
C VAL A 232 -1.71 18.95 1.69
N PHE A 233 -2.80 19.33 1.06
CA PHE A 233 -3.89 18.40 0.70
C PHE A 233 -4.43 18.70 -0.69
N SER A 234 -5.08 17.71 -1.28
CA SER A 234 -5.98 17.95 -2.40
C SER A 234 -7.45 17.88 -1.97
N THR A 235 -8.27 18.64 -2.68
CA THR A 235 -9.73 18.61 -2.60
C THR A 235 -10.25 18.06 -3.92
N ASN A 236 -10.99 16.95 -3.90
CA ASN A 236 -11.37 16.24 -5.10
C ASN A 236 -12.88 16.06 -5.18
N ILE A 237 -13.45 16.35 -6.35
CA ILE A 237 -14.77 15.88 -6.73
C ILE A 237 -14.56 14.70 -7.67
N ILE A 238 -14.98 13.51 -7.23
CA ILE A 238 -14.71 12.25 -7.93
C ILE A 238 -15.96 11.60 -8.48
N LEU A 239 -15.79 10.90 -9.59
CA LEU A 239 -16.76 9.96 -10.15
C LEU A 239 -16.22 8.52 -9.98
N PRO A 240 -16.74 7.73 -9.03
CA PRO A 240 -16.35 6.34 -8.88
C PRO A 240 -17.08 5.45 -9.88
N SER A 241 -16.35 4.55 -10.53
CA SER A 241 -16.89 3.52 -11.42
C SER A 241 -16.51 2.14 -10.88
N PHE A 242 -17.37 1.57 -10.05
CA PHE A 242 -17.16 0.29 -9.40
C PHE A 242 -17.92 -0.82 -10.12
N HIS A 243 -17.33 -2.01 -10.16
CA HIS A 243 -17.90 -3.21 -10.73
C HIS A 243 -18.24 -4.23 -9.64
N THR A 244 -19.28 -5.03 -9.87
CA THR A 244 -19.67 -6.14 -9.01
C THR A 244 -19.00 -7.46 -9.40
N LEU A 245 -18.21 -7.47 -10.48
CA LEU A 245 -17.51 -8.65 -10.99
C LEU A 245 -16.04 -8.60 -10.61
N ALA A 246 -15.53 -9.71 -10.09
CA ALA A 246 -14.11 -9.89 -9.82
C ALA A 246 -13.29 -9.76 -11.12
N GLY A 247 -12.12 -9.13 -11.02
CA GLY A 247 -11.20 -8.96 -12.15
C GLY A 247 -11.56 -7.87 -13.16
N MET A 248 -12.71 -7.19 -12.99
CA MET A 248 -13.01 -6.00 -13.77
C MET A 248 -12.19 -4.81 -13.22
N ARG A 249 -11.70 -3.97 -14.16
CA ARG A 249 -11.00 -2.73 -13.80
C ARG A 249 -11.99 -1.76 -13.14
N MET A 250 -11.56 -1.20 -12.03
CA MET A 250 -12.26 -0.10 -11.39
C MET A 250 -11.53 1.19 -11.67
N GLU A 251 -12.32 2.27 -11.75
CA GLU A 251 -11.80 3.60 -11.96
C GLU A 251 -12.39 4.58 -10.94
N VAL A 252 -11.61 5.56 -10.56
CA VAL A 252 -12.05 6.77 -9.86
C VAL A 252 -11.50 7.93 -10.64
N PHE A 253 -12.39 8.76 -11.17
CA PHE A 253 -12.01 9.90 -11.99
C PHE A 253 -12.17 11.17 -11.18
N ASP A 254 -11.18 12.07 -11.28
CA ASP A 254 -11.36 13.44 -10.88
C ASP A 254 -12.27 14.16 -11.90
N THR A 255 -13.23 14.91 -11.42
CA THR A 255 -14.00 15.88 -12.22
C THR A 255 -13.61 17.31 -11.90
N ALA A 256 -13.03 17.52 -10.72
CA ALA A 256 -12.34 18.72 -10.28
C ALA A 256 -11.40 18.36 -9.13
N SER A 257 -10.21 18.95 -9.10
CA SER A 257 -9.31 18.79 -7.95
C SER A 257 -8.34 19.98 -7.86
N ASP A 258 -8.17 20.49 -6.65
CA ASP A 258 -7.33 21.64 -6.31
C ASP A 258 -6.42 21.27 -5.13
N LEU A 259 -5.29 21.98 -4.98
CA LEU A 259 -4.46 21.91 -3.79
C LEU A 259 -4.81 23.00 -2.78
N THR A 260 -4.66 22.67 -1.52
CA THR A 260 -4.82 23.61 -0.40
C THR A 260 -3.83 23.27 0.72
N VAL A 261 -3.52 24.25 1.56
CA VAL A 261 -2.65 24.06 2.73
C VAL A 261 -3.44 24.35 3.99
N ALA A 262 -3.30 23.49 4.99
CA ALA A 262 -3.84 23.71 6.34
C ALA A 262 -2.73 24.17 7.28
N ASP A 263 -2.93 25.29 7.96
CA ASP A 263 -2.11 25.76 9.10
C ASP A 263 -2.79 25.28 10.40
N PHE A 264 -2.23 24.23 10.99
CA PHE A 264 -2.78 23.59 12.19
C PHE A 264 -2.60 24.42 13.47
N GLU A 265 -1.68 25.37 13.49
CA GLU A 265 -1.47 26.25 14.62
C GLU A 265 -2.50 27.37 14.65
N ASN A 266 -2.86 27.91 13.49
CA ASN A 266 -3.77 29.03 13.37
C ASN A 266 -5.20 28.64 12.96
N ASN A 267 -5.49 27.34 12.78
CA ASN A 267 -6.76 26.81 12.28
C ASN A 267 -7.21 27.52 11.00
N ARG A 268 -6.31 27.62 10.02
CA ARG A 268 -6.56 28.35 8.78
C ARG A 268 -6.30 27.45 7.56
N MET A 269 -7.20 27.52 6.57
CA MET A 269 -6.95 27.02 5.23
C MET A 269 -6.29 28.12 4.39
N ILE A 270 -5.30 27.73 3.60
CA ILE A 270 -4.58 28.64 2.69
C ILE A 270 -4.81 28.14 1.28
N ASN A 271 -5.70 28.82 0.56
CA ASN A 271 -6.00 28.51 -0.83
C ASN A 271 -5.10 29.34 -1.74
N VAL A 272 -4.42 28.66 -2.66
CA VAL A 272 -3.42 29.26 -3.55
C VAL A 272 -3.92 29.16 -4.98
N PRO A 273 -4.31 30.29 -5.63
CA PRO A 273 -5.04 30.27 -6.91
C PRO A 273 -4.33 29.58 -8.07
N HIS A 274 -2.99 29.56 -8.09
CA HIS A 274 -2.25 28.95 -9.21
C HIS A 274 -2.12 27.41 -9.11
N VAL A 275 -2.53 26.81 -8.00
CA VAL A 275 -2.67 25.35 -7.79
C VAL A 275 -4.12 24.97 -7.46
N ALA A 276 -5.07 25.80 -7.90
CA ALA A 276 -6.51 25.63 -7.80
C ALA A 276 -7.17 26.18 -9.07
N ARG A 277 -6.76 25.64 -10.22
CA ARG A 277 -7.16 26.13 -11.55
C ARG A 277 -8.31 25.31 -12.11
N PRO A 278 -9.35 25.95 -12.69
CA PRO A 278 -10.52 25.24 -13.20
C PRO A 278 -10.26 24.37 -14.44
N ASP A 279 -9.14 24.60 -15.13
CA ASP A 279 -8.72 23.91 -16.36
C ASP A 279 -7.67 22.82 -16.12
N VAL A 280 -7.27 22.62 -14.85
CA VAL A 280 -6.29 21.62 -14.44
C VAL A 280 -6.79 20.85 -13.23
N TRP A 281 -6.45 19.59 -13.13
CA TRP A 281 -6.64 18.76 -11.94
C TRP A 281 -5.32 18.67 -11.20
N GLU A 282 -5.25 19.17 -9.97
CA GLU A 282 -4.10 19.07 -9.08
C GLU A 282 -4.41 18.12 -7.91
N THR A 283 -3.56 17.10 -7.68
CA THR A 283 -3.83 16.07 -6.66
C THR A 283 -2.55 15.42 -6.13
N PHE A 284 -2.67 14.59 -5.10
CA PHE A 284 -1.60 13.83 -4.46
C PHE A 284 -0.35 14.65 -4.12
N PRO A 285 -0.49 15.75 -3.36
CA PRO A 285 0.67 16.51 -2.93
C PRO A 285 1.50 15.78 -1.87
N CYS A 286 2.82 15.99 -1.89
CA CYS A 286 3.72 15.61 -0.81
C CYS A 286 4.82 16.67 -0.62
N PHE A 287 5.33 16.78 0.60
CA PHE A 287 6.45 17.67 0.92
C PHE A 287 7.81 17.05 0.59
N SER A 288 8.80 17.90 0.28
CA SER A 288 10.21 17.51 0.40
C SER A 288 10.57 17.23 1.87
N ALA A 289 11.65 16.48 2.07
CA ALA A 289 12.09 16.13 3.43
C ALA A 289 12.45 17.34 4.30
N ASP A 290 12.91 18.44 3.67
CA ASP A 290 13.20 19.71 4.34
C ASP A 290 11.99 20.63 4.46
N GLY A 291 10.83 20.24 3.92
CA GLY A 291 9.60 21.01 3.94
C GLY A 291 9.59 22.27 3.08
N ARG A 292 10.56 22.45 2.15
CA ARG A 292 10.70 23.67 1.34
C ARG A 292 10.17 23.53 -0.10
N SER A 293 9.66 22.38 -0.44
CA SER A 293 9.03 22.13 -1.73
C SER A 293 7.81 21.23 -1.57
N VAL A 294 6.86 21.39 -2.51
CA VAL A 294 5.72 20.50 -2.69
C VAL A 294 5.84 19.84 -4.04
N TYR A 295 5.78 18.51 -4.08
CA TYR A 295 5.59 17.72 -5.28
C TYR A 295 4.12 17.35 -5.40
N TYR A 296 3.56 17.37 -6.61
CA TYR A 296 2.15 17.05 -6.83
C TYR A 296 1.90 16.57 -8.24
N CYS A 297 0.77 15.91 -8.45
CA CYS A 297 0.34 15.44 -9.75
C CYS A 297 -0.63 16.43 -10.36
N ALA A 298 -0.48 16.74 -11.66
CA ALA A 298 -1.39 17.63 -12.35
C ALA A 298 -1.66 17.18 -13.80
N ALA A 299 -2.91 17.35 -14.25
CA ALA A 299 -3.32 17.05 -15.61
C ALA A 299 -4.29 18.10 -16.13
N ASP A 300 -4.25 18.38 -17.45
CA ASP A 300 -5.32 19.13 -18.11
C ASP A 300 -6.65 18.39 -17.92
N THR A 301 -7.73 19.14 -17.70
CA THR A 301 -9.06 18.55 -17.54
C THR A 301 -9.49 17.79 -18.79
N ALA A 302 -10.12 16.65 -18.60
CA ALA A 302 -10.66 15.82 -19.66
C ALA A 302 -12.15 15.56 -19.45
N LYS A 303 -12.86 15.24 -20.52
CA LYS A 303 -14.25 14.83 -20.42
C LYS A 303 -14.33 13.37 -19.93
N VAL A 304 -14.74 13.19 -18.70
CA VAL A 304 -14.86 11.86 -18.08
C VAL A 304 -16.34 11.42 -17.98
N PRO A 305 -16.65 10.15 -18.19
CA PRO A 305 -15.71 9.04 -18.42
C PRO A 305 -15.23 8.86 -19.88
N GLU A 306 -15.72 9.63 -20.84
CA GLU A 306 -15.52 9.38 -22.28
C GLU A 306 -14.04 9.46 -22.68
N ASP A 307 -13.28 10.44 -22.17
CA ASP A 307 -11.89 10.71 -22.55
C ASP A 307 -10.91 10.34 -21.44
N VAL A 308 -11.31 9.46 -20.48
CA VAL A 308 -10.49 9.11 -19.31
C VAL A 308 -9.08 8.62 -19.66
N MET A 309 -8.92 7.92 -20.77
CA MET A 309 -7.61 7.42 -21.22
C MET A 309 -6.65 8.55 -21.65
N ASN A 310 -7.17 9.76 -21.82
CA ASN A 310 -6.38 10.97 -22.11
C ASN A 310 -6.02 11.74 -20.84
N ALA A 311 -6.63 11.42 -19.70
CA ALA A 311 -6.29 12.00 -18.40
C ALA A 311 -4.95 11.43 -17.93
N ARG A 312 -3.88 12.17 -18.16
CA ARG A 312 -2.51 11.77 -17.81
C ARG A 312 -1.86 12.85 -17.00
N TYR A 313 -1.41 12.50 -15.82
CA TYR A 313 -0.88 13.43 -14.84
C TYR A 313 0.64 13.53 -14.94
N ASP A 314 1.13 14.74 -15.03
CA ASP A 314 2.53 15.12 -14.85
C ASP A 314 2.89 15.05 -13.36
N LEU A 315 4.17 14.94 -13.04
CA LEU A 315 4.72 15.17 -11.70
C LEU A 315 5.39 16.55 -11.70
N LEU A 316 4.87 17.43 -10.88
CA LEU A 316 5.30 18.82 -10.76
C LEU A 316 5.94 19.08 -9.40
N ARG A 317 6.77 20.12 -9.32
CA ARG A 317 7.37 20.66 -8.11
C ARG A 317 7.19 22.17 -8.04
N ALA A 318 6.83 22.68 -6.87
CA ALA A 318 6.85 24.09 -6.56
C ALA A 318 7.56 24.33 -5.22
N ASP A 319 8.12 25.51 -5.03
CA ASP A 319 8.69 25.90 -3.73
C ASP A 319 7.57 26.08 -2.70
N PHE A 320 7.87 25.82 -1.43
CA PHE A 320 6.97 26.03 -0.30
C PHE A 320 7.64 26.95 0.73
N ASP A 321 6.91 27.94 1.17
CA ASP A 321 7.36 28.85 2.23
C ASP A 321 6.82 28.40 3.59
N PRO A 322 7.67 27.83 4.48
CA PRO A 322 7.23 27.35 5.79
C PRO A 322 6.88 28.46 6.78
N GLU A 323 7.18 29.73 6.47
CA GLU A 323 6.77 30.87 7.32
C GLU A 323 5.32 31.25 7.06
N THR A 324 4.93 31.26 5.80
CA THR A 324 3.58 31.72 5.37
C THR A 324 2.63 30.60 5.02
N GLY A 325 3.13 29.43 4.66
CA GLY A 325 2.35 28.29 4.15
C GLY A 325 1.97 28.43 2.66
N LEU A 326 2.60 29.34 1.94
CA LEU A 326 2.32 29.55 0.52
C LEU A 326 3.13 28.61 -0.37
N ILE A 327 2.47 28.09 -1.40
CA ILE A 327 3.11 27.40 -2.52
C ILE A 327 3.56 28.45 -3.53
N GLY A 328 4.79 28.35 -4.04
CA GLY A 328 5.36 29.30 -5.00
C GLY A 328 4.72 29.21 -6.38
N GLU A 329 4.71 30.32 -7.11
CA GLU A 329 4.10 30.39 -8.46
C GLU A 329 4.95 29.71 -9.55
N GLN A 330 6.26 29.59 -9.31
CA GLN A 330 7.14 28.91 -10.26
C GLN A 330 7.01 27.40 -10.07
N VAL A 331 6.68 26.72 -11.17
CA VAL A 331 6.47 25.27 -11.19
C VAL A 331 7.46 24.63 -12.14
N ASP A 332 8.17 23.63 -11.64
CA ASP A 332 9.09 22.78 -12.39
C ASP A 332 8.42 21.45 -12.75
N THR A 333 8.59 20.99 -13.98
CA THR A 333 8.14 19.64 -14.38
C THR A 333 9.22 18.63 -14.05
N VAL A 334 8.95 17.74 -13.09
CA VAL A 334 9.85 16.65 -12.69
C VAL A 334 9.73 15.48 -13.67
N TRP A 335 8.49 15.14 -14.04
CA TRP A 335 8.21 14.06 -14.99
C TRP A 335 7.00 14.43 -15.84
N SER A 336 7.15 14.37 -17.16
CA SER A 336 6.07 14.75 -18.08
C SER A 336 5.36 13.52 -18.64
N ALA A 337 4.07 13.46 -18.44
CA ALA A 337 3.17 12.45 -18.99
C ALA A 337 3.21 12.41 -20.51
N ARG A 338 3.28 13.58 -21.16
CA ARG A 338 3.34 13.74 -22.62
C ARG A 338 4.61 13.09 -23.20
N THR A 339 5.75 13.32 -22.56
CA THR A 339 7.05 12.82 -23.05
C THR A 339 7.23 11.34 -22.78
N ASN A 340 6.77 10.86 -21.61
CA ASN A 340 7.06 9.52 -21.12
C ASN A 340 5.87 8.53 -21.31
N ASN A 341 4.75 9.00 -21.84
CA ASN A 341 3.58 8.18 -22.16
C ASN A 341 3.03 7.38 -20.98
N GLY A 342 2.74 8.07 -19.87
CA GLY A 342 2.16 7.46 -18.65
C GLY A 342 1.40 8.50 -17.84
N SER A 343 0.96 8.13 -16.66
CA SER A 343 0.26 8.99 -15.70
C SER A 343 0.82 8.76 -14.30
N VAL A 344 1.22 9.82 -13.63
CA VAL A 344 1.83 9.76 -12.30
C VAL A 344 0.79 9.85 -11.19
N CYS A 345 1.01 9.11 -10.10
CA CYS A 345 0.28 9.30 -8.85
C CYS A 345 1.14 8.91 -7.64
N HIS A 346 0.71 9.36 -6.46
CA HIS A 346 1.29 9.05 -5.15
C HIS A 346 2.80 9.33 -5.04
N PRO A 347 3.29 10.54 -5.33
CA PRO A 347 4.68 10.86 -5.06
C PRO A 347 4.97 10.82 -3.56
N LYS A 348 6.14 10.31 -3.17
CA LYS A 348 6.63 10.25 -1.79
C LYS A 348 8.13 10.46 -1.76
N VAL A 349 8.58 11.50 -1.08
CA VAL A 349 10.00 11.77 -0.86
C VAL A 349 10.51 10.94 0.31
N SER A 350 11.72 10.36 0.17
CA SER A 350 12.36 9.64 1.28
C SER A 350 12.77 10.60 2.40
N PRO A 351 12.76 10.16 3.68
CA PRO A 351 13.10 11.01 4.82
C PRO A 351 14.47 11.68 4.75
N ASP A 352 15.45 11.07 4.05
CA ASP A 352 16.79 11.65 3.82
C ASP A 352 16.80 12.71 2.69
N GLY A 353 15.67 12.88 1.98
CA GLY A 353 15.52 13.85 0.91
C GLY A 353 16.20 13.48 -0.41
N ARG A 354 16.78 12.29 -0.52
CA ARG A 354 17.50 11.88 -1.72
C ARG A 354 16.59 11.30 -2.79
N TRP A 355 15.59 10.50 -2.39
CA TRP A 355 14.77 9.74 -3.31
C TRP A 355 13.36 10.26 -3.38
N LEU A 356 12.80 10.32 -4.58
CA LEU A 356 11.38 10.53 -4.81
C LEU A 356 10.83 9.29 -5.53
N MET A 357 9.95 8.57 -4.85
CA MET A 357 9.24 7.43 -5.43
C MET A 357 7.84 7.83 -5.84
N PHE A 358 7.38 7.34 -6.97
CA PHE A 358 6.02 7.58 -7.48
C PHE A 358 5.54 6.39 -8.29
N THR A 359 4.24 6.35 -8.54
CA THR A 359 3.60 5.29 -9.30
C THR A 359 3.29 5.78 -10.71
N VAL A 360 3.50 4.95 -11.73
CA VAL A 360 3.13 5.26 -13.12
C VAL A 360 2.17 4.20 -13.65
N ALA A 361 1.04 4.65 -14.20
CA ALA A 361 0.06 3.87 -14.92
C ALA A 361 -0.10 4.41 -16.35
N ASP A 362 -0.88 3.76 -17.21
CA ASP A 362 -1.12 4.23 -18.56
C ASP A 362 -1.92 5.55 -18.59
N TYR A 363 -2.86 5.72 -17.65
CA TYR A 363 -3.71 6.90 -17.51
C TYR A 363 -4.32 7.00 -16.09
N GLY A 364 -4.94 8.12 -15.77
CA GLY A 364 -5.71 8.35 -14.55
C GLY A 364 -4.85 8.40 -13.28
N THR A 365 -5.52 8.37 -12.14
CA THR A 365 -4.92 8.48 -10.80
C THR A 365 -5.31 7.33 -9.87
N PHE A 366 -5.94 6.27 -10.39
CA PHE A 366 -6.39 5.14 -9.57
C PHE A 366 -5.66 3.83 -9.93
N PRO A 367 -4.35 3.75 -9.68
CA PRO A 367 -3.46 2.71 -10.21
C PRO A 367 -3.73 1.32 -9.63
N LEU A 368 -4.47 1.21 -8.53
CA LEU A 368 -4.71 -0.05 -7.82
C LEU A 368 -5.30 -1.16 -8.71
N PHE A 369 -6.02 -0.79 -9.77
CA PHE A 369 -6.63 -1.73 -10.72
C PHE A 369 -6.02 -1.65 -12.12
N HIS A 370 -4.86 -1.00 -12.26
CA HIS A 370 -4.08 -0.95 -13.48
C HIS A 370 -2.96 -2.01 -13.42
N PRO A 371 -3.09 -3.16 -14.11
CA PRO A 371 -2.09 -4.23 -14.02
C PRO A 371 -0.69 -3.81 -14.47
N GLU A 372 -0.61 -2.84 -15.36
CA GLU A 372 0.63 -2.26 -15.88
C GLU A 372 1.33 -1.33 -14.89
N CYS A 373 0.60 -0.88 -13.86
CA CYS A 373 1.11 0.09 -12.89
C CYS A 373 2.37 -0.41 -12.18
N THR A 374 3.40 0.44 -12.14
CA THR A 374 4.68 0.15 -11.51
C THR A 374 5.25 1.36 -10.77
N LEU A 375 6.22 1.10 -9.90
CA LEU A 375 6.95 2.13 -9.17
C LEU A 375 8.09 2.70 -10.02
N TYR A 376 8.33 3.98 -9.86
CA TYR A 376 9.46 4.73 -10.40
C TYR A 376 10.24 5.37 -9.28
N LEU A 377 11.55 5.49 -9.46
CA LEU A 377 12.47 6.11 -8.51
C LEU A 377 13.22 7.24 -9.20
N ALA A 378 13.16 8.43 -8.60
CA ALA A 378 13.97 9.57 -8.98
C ALA A 378 15.08 9.80 -7.92
N ASP A 379 16.32 9.94 -8.34
CA ASP A 379 17.40 10.45 -7.51
C ASP A 379 17.40 11.99 -7.59
N LEU A 380 16.97 12.64 -6.52
CA LEU A 380 16.86 14.10 -6.46
C LEU A 380 18.21 14.83 -6.48
N LEU A 381 19.32 14.12 -6.25
CA LEU A 381 20.67 14.71 -6.37
C LEU A 381 21.16 14.75 -7.80
N THR A 382 20.85 13.71 -8.59
CA THR A 382 21.35 13.59 -9.97
C THR A 382 20.30 13.99 -11.00
N GLY A 383 19.02 13.95 -10.64
CA GLY A 383 17.89 14.14 -11.54
C GLY A 383 17.58 12.90 -12.40
N GLU A 384 18.24 11.76 -12.16
CA GLU A 384 17.95 10.51 -12.86
C GLU A 384 16.61 9.93 -12.41
N ILE A 385 15.77 9.53 -13.36
CA ILE A 385 14.49 8.89 -13.12
C ILE A 385 14.44 7.57 -13.86
N ARG A 386 14.08 6.49 -13.15
CA ARG A 386 14.01 5.16 -13.75
C ARG A 386 12.79 4.37 -13.26
N PRO A 387 12.23 3.47 -14.09
CA PRO A 387 11.32 2.44 -13.59
C PRO A 387 12.06 1.48 -12.66
N MET A 388 11.34 0.91 -11.71
CA MET A 388 11.86 -0.11 -10.80
C MET A 388 11.49 -1.51 -11.32
N ASP A 389 11.94 -1.83 -12.55
CA ASP A 389 11.57 -3.07 -13.25
C ASP A 389 12.05 -4.33 -12.50
N GLU A 390 13.10 -4.22 -11.71
CA GLU A 390 13.68 -5.32 -10.93
C GLU A 390 12.77 -5.82 -9.80
N ILE A 391 11.81 -4.98 -9.38
CA ILE A 391 10.84 -5.35 -8.34
C ILE A 391 9.41 -5.43 -8.86
N LYS A 392 9.20 -5.12 -10.13
CA LYS A 392 7.87 -5.11 -10.75
C LYS A 392 7.21 -6.47 -10.68
N GLY A 393 5.97 -6.49 -10.18
CA GLY A 393 5.11 -7.67 -10.23
C GLY A 393 4.39 -7.81 -11.59
N ASN A 394 3.64 -8.89 -11.72
CA ASN A 394 2.81 -9.15 -12.91
C ASN A 394 1.43 -8.48 -12.85
N LYS A 395 1.18 -7.69 -11.82
CA LYS A 395 -0.05 -6.94 -11.54
C LYS A 395 0.33 -5.60 -10.91
N SER A 396 -0.69 -4.78 -10.59
CA SER A 396 -0.49 -3.45 -10.00
C SER A 396 0.44 -3.48 -8.78
N ASP A 397 1.44 -2.60 -8.82
CA ASP A 397 2.28 -2.21 -7.70
C ASP A 397 2.04 -0.71 -7.42
N SER A 398 1.56 -0.36 -6.21
CA SER A 398 1.13 1.01 -5.90
C SER A 398 1.15 1.29 -4.40
N TYR A 399 0.78 2.50 -4.00
CA TYR A 399 0.69 2.91 -2.59
C TYR A 399 1.92 2.53 -1.79
N HIS A 400 2.98 3.27 -1.94
CA HIS A 400 4.24 3.06 -1.23
C HIS A 400 4.46 4.06 -0.11
N SER A 401 5.27 3.67 0.87
CA SER A 401 5.79 4.54 1.92
C SER A 401 7.20 4.14 2.32
N TRP A 402 7.94 5.10 2.87
CA TRP A 402 9.31 4.93 3.30
C TRP A 402 9.42 4.57 4.79
N SER A 403 10.44 3.80 5.14
CA SER A 403 10.97 3.73 6.51
C SER A 403 11.79 4.99 6.82
N SER A 404 11.79 5.40 8.08
CA SER A 404 12.44 6.64 8.54
C SER A 404 13.94 6.74 8.22
N ASN A 405 14.60 5.60 7.99
CA ASN A 405 16.00 5.55 7.59
C ASN A 405 16.24 5.59 6.07
N SER A 406 15.18 5.69 5.26
CA SER A 406 15.25 5.71 3.79
C SER A 406 15.90 4.48 3.15
N ARG A 407 16.03 3.37 3.89
CA ARG A 407 16.63 2.11 3.42
C ARG A 407 15.60 1.03 3.14
N TRP A 408 14.40 1.22 3.62
CA TRP A 408 13.28 0.33 3.41
C TRP A 408 12.08 1.10 2.90
N PHE A 409 11.30 0.44 2.09
CA PHE A 409 9.97 0.91 1.73
C PHE A 409 8.99 -0.27 1.68
N VAL A 410 7.72 0.05 1.85
CA VAL A 410 6.61 -0.88 1.67
C VAL A 410 5.73 -0.40 0.53
N PHE A 411 5.13 -1.32 -0.19
CA PHE A 411 4.14 -0.99 -1.22
C PHE A 411 3.05 -2.05 -1.29
N ALA A 412 1.86 -1.66 -1.76
CA ALA A 412 0.76 -2.59 -2.00
C ALA A 412 0.91 -3.21 -3.38
N SER A 413 0.96 -4.54 -3.44
CA SER A 413 1.03 -5.28 -4.69
C SER A 413 -0.12 -6.25 -4.82
N LYS A 414 -0.70 -6.34 -6.01
CA LYS A 414 -1.67 -7.36 -6.38
C LYS A 414 -1.06 -8.55 -7.11
N ARG A 415 0.27 -8.70 -7.05
CA ARG A 415 0.94 -9.85 -7.66
C ARG A 415 0.36 -11.15 -7.12
N GLY A 416 0.22 -12.13 -8.01
CA GLY A 416 -0.44 -13.38 -7.73
C GLY A 416 -1.84 -13.43 -8.29
N ASP A 417 -2.82 -13.12 -7.47
CA ASP A 417 -4.24 -13.27 -7.83
C ASP A 417 -4.84 -12.07 -8.61
N GLY A 418 -4.19 -10.93 -8.58
CA GLY A 418 -4.65 -9.70 -9.24
C GLY A 418 -5.84 -9.03 -8.56
N GLN A 419 -6.29 -9.54 -7.41
CA GLN A 419 -7.49 -9.06 -6.71
C GLN A 419 -7.16 -8.42 -5.37
N TYR A 420 -6.35 -9.08 -4.56
CA TYR A 420 -6.07 -8.67 -3.19
C TYR A 420 -4.70 -8.02 -3.08
N GLY A 421 -4.68 -6.72 -2.75
CA GLY A 421 -3.45 -6.01 -2.43
C GLY A 421 -2.82 -6.60 -1.16
N LYS A 422 -1.51 -6.84 -1.20
CA LYS A 422 -0.70 -7.32 -0.07
C LYS A 422 0.47 -6.37 0.14
N PRO A 423 0.90 -6.09 1.38
CA PRO A 423 2.07 -5.26 1.62
C PRO A 423 3.35 -6.07 1.35
N TYR A 424 4.19 -5.52 0.48
CA TYR A 424 5.52 -6.04 0.17
C TYR A 424 6.58 -5.07 0.65
N PHE A 425 7.59 -5.57 1.32
CA PHE A 425 8.75 -4.81 1.77
C PHE A 425 9.90 -5.00 0.81
N CYS A 426 10.68 -3.95 0.62
CA CYS A 426 11.85 -3.96 -0.22
C CYS A 426 12.98 -3.14 0.42
N HIS A 427 14.19 -3.65 0.39
CA HIS A 427 15.39 -2.94 0.79
C HIS A 427 15.93 -2.13 -0.39
N LEU A 428 16.37 -0.90 -0.10
CA LEU A 428 17.05 0.01 -1.03
C LEU A 428 18.43 0.34 -0.47
N ASP A 429 19.48 0.03 -1.21
CA ASP A 429 20.83 0.40 -0.80
C ASP A 429 21.13 1.89 -1.03
N ALA A 430 22.33 2.32 -0.59
CA ALA A 430 22.74 3.70 -0.74
C ALA A 430 22.89 4.17 -2.20
N ASP A 431 23.04 3.24 -3.13
CA ASP A 431 23.16 3.52 -4.58
C ASP A 431 21.80 3.46 -5.30
N GLY A 432 20.70 3.23 -4.56
CA GLY A 432 19.35 3.13 -5.12
C GLY A 432 19.04 1.78 -5.76
N ARG A 433 19.81 0.72 -5.44
CA ARG A 433 19.51 -0.64 -5.91
C ARG A 433 18.57 -1.32 -4.95
N THR A 434 17.59 -2.02 -5.49
CA THR A 434 16.61 -2.77 -4.72
C THR A 434 16.94 -4.25 -4.66
N THR A 435 16.44 -4.89 -3.61
CA THR A 435 16.46 -6.35 -3.47
C THR A 435 15.12 -6.95 -3.84
N LYS A 436 15.00 -8.28 -3.92
CA LYS A 436 13.73 -8.96 -4.16
C LYS A 436 12.73 -8.61 -3.06
N PRO A 437 11.53 -8.10 -3.40
CA PRO A 437 10.50 -7.79 -2.40
C PRO A 437 9.96 -9.05 -1.74
N PHE A 438 9.59 -8.95 -0.46
CA PHE A 438 8.92 -10.01 0.27
C PHE A 438 7.62 -9.52 0.92
N VAL A 439 6.61 -10.39 0.97
CA VAL A 439 5.30 -10.05 1.55
C VAL A 439 5.38 -10.04 3.07
N LEU A 440 4.55 -9.19 3.71
CA LEU A 440 4.42 -9.10 5.17
C LEU A 440 4.25 -10.49 5.80
N PRO A 441 5.17 -10.93 6.68
CA PRO A 441 5.09 -12.23 7.32
C PRO A 441 3.84 -12.37 8.19
N GLN A 442 3.22 -13.54 8.14
CA GLN A 442 2.02 -13.86 8.89
C GLN A 442 2.25 -15.01 9.87
N LYS A 443 1.46 -15.01 10.95
CA LYS A 443 1.57 -16.07 11.99
C LYS A 443 1.29 -17.45 11.43
N SER A 444 0.29 -17.57 10.56
CA SER A 444 0.00 -18.82 9.85
C SER A 444 0.56 -18.77 8.44
N SER A 445 1.25 -19.83 8.05
CA SER A 445 1.74 -20.07 6.69
C SER A 445 0.62 -20.15 5.65
N ARG A 446 -0.62 -20.34 6.10
CA ARG A 446 -1.84 -20.41 5.26
C ARG A 446 -2.59 -19.09 5.15
N PHE A 447 -2.18 -18.05 5.87
CA PHE A 447 -2.95 -16.81 5.98
C PHE A 447 -3.41 -16.26 4.62
N TYR A 448 -2.49 -16.12 3.67
CA TYR A 448 -2.81 -15.54 2.36
C TYR A 448 -3.64 -16.44 1.44
N LEU A 449 -3.84 -17.71 1.77
CA LEU A 449 -4.75 -18.59 1.04
C LEU A 449 -6.22 -18.31 1.36
N TYR A 450 -6.49 -17.73 2.53
CA TYR A 450 -7.85 -17.50 3.03
C TYR A 450 -8.17 -16.01 3.24
N ASN A 451 -7.18 -15.13 3.08
CA ASN A 451 -7.41 -13.70 3.22
C ASN A 451 -8.12 -13.16 1.98
N LEU A 452 -9.34 -12.70 2.16
CA LEU A 452 -10.18 -12.11 1.12
C LEU A 452 -10.27 -10.59 1.22
N LYS A 453 -9.30 -9.94 1.87
CA LYS A 453 -9.24 -8.48 2.02
C LYS A 453 -7.93 -7.94 1.48
N SER A 454 -7.99 -6.71 0.96
CA SER A 454 -6.81 -5.97 0.51
C SER A 454 -6.25 -5.12 1.65
N PHE A 455 -4.94 -5.10 1.73
CA PHE A 455 -4.17 -4.15 2.52
C PHE A 455 -3.88 -2.94 1.63
N ASN A 456 -4.53 -1.82 1.90
CA ASN A 456 -4.36 -0.60 1.10
C ASN A 456 -3.60 0.46 1.89
N VAL A 457 -2.85 1.27 1.16
CA VAL A 457 -2.10 2.41 1.71
C VAL A 457 -1.24 1.95 2.90
N PRO A 458 -0.33 0.98 2.69
CA PRO A 458 0.58 0.58 3.76
C PRO A 458 1.54 1.74 4.06
N ASP A 459 1.62 2.13 5.34
CA ASP A 459 2.43 3.26 5.79
C ASP A 459 3.31 2.84 6.96
N LEU A 460 4.64 2.91 6.76
CA LEU A 460 5.63 2.57 7.78
C LEU A 460 5.71 3.66 8.85
N GLY A 461 6.01 3.26 10.08
CA GLY A 461 6.18 4.15 11.21
C GLY A 461 7.27 3.70 12.17
N ASN A 462 8.14 4.63 12.57
CA ASN A 462 9.20 4.39 13.55
C ASN A 462 8.67 4.30 14.99
N ALA A 463 7.42 4.68 15.20
CA ALA A 463 6.71 4.57 16.47
C ALA A 463 5.27 4.08 16.21
N SER A 464 4.65 3.46 17.23
CA SER A 464 3.21 3.19 17.25
C SER A 464 2.44 4.51 17.23
N THR A 465 1.29 4.50 16.58
CA THR A 465 0.34 5.61 16.60
C THR A 465 -0.19 5.87 18.01
N GLY A 466 -0.17 4.88 18.88
CA GLY A 466 -0.76 4.94 20.23
C GLY A 466 -2.28 5.05 20.23
N LEU A 467 -2.93 4.99 19.05
CA LEU A 467 -4.38 5.13 18.92
C LEU A 467 -5.11 3.83 19.26
N THR A 468 -6.33 4.00 19.80
CA THR A 468 -7.24 2.91 20.09
C THR A 468 -8.59 3.15 19.45
N VAL A 469 -9.41 2.10 19.30
CA VAL A 469 -10.81 2.21 18.88
C VAL A 469 -11.62 3.16 19.78
N LYS A 470 -11.28 3.25 21.08
CA LYS A 470 -11.93 4.20 22.01
C LYS A 470 -11.59 5.65 21.68
N ASP A 471 -10.33 5.91 21.31
CA ASP A 471 -9.91 7.25 20.88
C ASP A 471 -10.58 7.65 19.57
N ALA A 472 -10.63 6.74 18.60
CA ALA A 472 -11.33 6.96 17.34
C ALA A 472 -12.82 7.29 17.55
N ARG A 473 -13.53 6.54 18.42
CA ARG A 473 -14.92 6.82 18.77
C ARG A 473 -15.08 8.18 19.45
N ARG A 474 -14.26 8.46 20.47
CA ARG A 474 -14.28 9.74 21.17
C ARG A 474 -14.08 10.91 20.21
N MET A 475 -13.15 10.79 19.29
CA MET A 475 -12.87 11.84 18.30
C MET A 475 -13.99 11.94 17.25
N PHE A 476 -14.59 10.82 16.84
CA PHE A 476 -15.74 10.83 15.91
C PHE A 476 -16.94 11.57 16.51
N GLU A 477 -17.21 11.37 17.81
CA GLU A 477 -18.30 12.01 18.55
C GLU A 477 -18.00 13.46 18.97
N ALA A 478 -16.72 13.88 18.98
CA ALA A 478 -16.31 15.22 19.35
C ALA A 478 -16.73 16.27 18.30
N GLU A 479 -16.88 17.52 18.75
CA GLU A 479 -17.00 18.65 17.84
C GLU A 479 -15.67 18.88 17.11
N SER A 480 -15.75 19.28 15.83
CA SER A 480 -14.56 19.59 15.03
C SER A 480 -14.10 21.02 15.30
N GLU A 481 -12.80 21.20 15.41
CA GLU A 481 -12.19 22.52 15.33
C GLU A 481 -12.36 23.03 13.90
N LEU A 482 -13.01 24.20 13.75
CA LEU A 482 -13.28 24.82 12.46
C LEU A 482 -12.03 25.55 11.95
N PHE A 483 -11.80 25.45 10.67
CA PHE A 483 -10.78 26.18 9.94
C PHE A 483 -11.44 27.29 9.11
N GLN A 484 -10.75 28.43 8.99
CA GLN A 484 -11.21 29.63 8.27
C GLN A 484 -10.42 29.84 7.01
#